data_0d355ad94ee42c8def540988361f6742
#
_entry.id   0d355ad94ee42c8def540988361f6742
#
_cell.length_a   1.000
_cell.length_b   1.000
_cell.length_c   1.000
_cell.angle_alpha   90.00
_cell.angle_beta   90.00
_cell.angle_gamma   90.00
#
_symmetry.space_group_name_H-M   'P 1'
#
loop_
_entity.id
_entity.type
_entity.pdbx_description
1 polymer ?
#
loop_
_entity_poly.entity_id
_entity_poly.type
_entity_poly.pdbx_seq_one_letter_code
_entity_poly.pdbx_strand_id
1 'polypeptide(L)'
;MSISVNALTKQYGPQTAVNHISFTVQKGEIVGFLGPNGAGKSTTMKMITGYIDADGGTATVCDIPCGTASIAAKKKIGYLPEANPLYGDMYVREYLGFTAETQQVPNKAARVEEVIALVGLTPESHKKIHQLSKGYKQRVGLAAALIHNPEVLILDEPTSGLDPNQIVEIREVIKNLGKDKTVLFSSHILQEVTALCERVIIINKGNIVADEKISQLLGKKHFSELRLELKEEVDESVFDGIQNVKKVNAHTWLFRADDADKLKRRLLEITFNKNINIVSLQSEVTGNLEEIFRSLTN
;
A
#
# COMPACT_ATOMS: atom_id res chain seq x y z
N MET A 1 -12.68 17.86 -1.52
CA MET A 1 -12.03 16.55 -1.25
C MET A 1 -12.11 15.70 -2.50
N SER A 2 -11.11 14.83 -2.78
CA SER A 2 -11.23 13.94 -3.94
C SER A 2 -11.99 12.65 -3.66
N ILE A 3 -11.79 12.07 -2.46
CA ILE A 3 -12.56 10.92 -1.99
C ILE A 3 -13.01 11.20 -0.56
N SER A 4 -14.27 10.94 -0.26
CA SER A 4 -14.80 10.97 1.11
C SER A 4 -15.65 9.74 1.36
N VAL A 5 -15.36 9.04 2.44
CA VAL A 5 -16.05 7.82 2.88
C VAL A 5 -16.55 8.06 4.29
N ASN A 6 -17.83 7.79 4.54
CA ASN A 6 -18.45 8.01 5.84
C ASN A 6 -19.30 6.81 6.25
N ALA A 7 -18.92 6.16 7.35
CA ALA A 7 -19.56 4.99 7.95
C ALA A 7 -19.87 3.87 6.94
N LEU A 8 -19.01 3.68 5.92
CA LEU A 8 -19.24 2.74 4.82
C LEU A 8 -19.26 1.31 5.33
N THR A 9 -20.30 0.57 4.94
CA THR A 9 -20.55 -0.79 5.46
C THR A 9 -20.91 -1.73 4.33
N LYS A 10 -20.37 -2.96 4.38
CA LYS A 10 -20.73 -4.06 3.47
C LYS A 10 -20.80 -5.38 4.18
N GLN A 11 -21.89 -6.10 3.98
CA GLN A 11 -22.15 -7.43 4.52
C GLN A 11 -22.35 -8.44 3.40
N TYR A 12 -21.85 -9.65 3.59
CA TYR A 12 -22.10 -10.80 2.74
C TYR A 12 -22.64 -11.94 3.61
N GLY A 13 -23.99 -12.05 3.67
CA GLY A 13 -24.62 -12.96 4.62
C GLY A 13 -24.22 -12.62 6.06
N PRO A 14 -23.68 -13.57 6.83
CA PRO A 14 -23.26 -13.31 8.22
C PRO A 14 -21.92 -12.57 8.34
N GLN A 15 -21.16 -12.43 7.24
CA GLN A 15 -19.85 -11.82 7.27
C GLN A 15 -19.91 -10.32 6.99
N THR A 16 -19.43 -9.51 7.93
CA THR A 16 -19.22 -8.08 7.71
C THR A 16 -17.82 -7.88 7.09
N ALA A 17 -17.80 -7.62 5.79
CA ALA A 17 -16.55 -7.44 5.03
C ALA A 17 -15.96 -6.03 5.24
N VAL A 18 -16.81 -5.03 5.44
CA VAL A 18 -16.43 -3.64 5.75
C VAL A 18 -17.40 -3.12 6.81
N ASN A 19 -16.87 -2.57 7.91
CA ASN A 19 -17.62 -2.23 9.11
C ASN A 19 -17.47 -0.75 9.46
N HIS A 20 -18.43 0.08 9.05
CA HIS A 20 -18.56 1.50 9.39
C HIS A 20 -17.26 2.32 9.22
N ILE A 21 -16.50 2.06 8.16
CA ILE A 21 -15.23 2.77 7.92
C ILE A 21 -15.46 4.20 7.44
N SER A 22 -14.61 5.12 7.91
CA SER A 22 -14.64 6.53 7.50
C SER A 22 -13.22 7.02 7.25
N PHE A 23 -12.97 7.66 6.11
CA PHE A 23 -11.71 8.30 5.76
C PHE A 23 -11.89 9.29 4.61
N THR A 24 -10.89 10.12 4.38
CA THR A 24 -10.86 11.07 3.25
C THR A 24 -9.53 11.02 2.53
N VAL A 25 -9.53 11.32 1.23
CA VAL A 25 -8.30 11.51 0.43
C VAL A 25 -8.36 12.89 -0.20
N GLN A 26 -7.30 13.68 -0.01
CA GLN A 26 -7.22 15.03 -0.53
C GLN A 26 -6.83 15.04 -2.01
N LYS A 27 -7.08 16.16 -2.70
CA LYS A 27 -6.70 16.32 -4.10
C LYS A 27 -5.17 16.25 -4.26
N GLY A 28 -4.71 15.42 -5.20
CA GLY A 28 -3.28 15.23 -5.47
C GLY A 28 -2.54 14.36 -4.46
N GLU A 29 -3.26 13.72 -3.52
CA GLU A 29 -2.67 12.82 -2.53
C GLU A 29 -2.53 11.39 -3.12
N ILE A 30 -1.41 10.73 -2.85
CA ILE A 30 -1.24 9.29 -3.07
C ILE A 30 -1.37 8.60 -1.72
N VAL A 31 -2.43 7.82 -1.54
CA VAL A 31 -2.73 7.11 -0.29
C VAL A 31 -2.68 5.62 -0.50
N GLY A 32 -1.93 4.93 0.36
CA GLY A 32 -1.92 3.47 0.43
C GLY A 32 -3.05 2.95 1.31
N PHE A 33 -3.79 1.97 0.81
CA PHE A 33 -4.83 1.25 1.56
C PHE A 33 -4.30 -0.15 1.87
N LEU A 34 -3.69 -0.31 3.04
CA LEU A 34 -2.91 -1.48 3.43
C LEU A 34 -3.72 -2.42 4.32
N GLY A 35 -3.56 -3.73 4.12
CA GLY A 35 -4.19 -4.73 4.99
C GLY A 35 -3.96 -6.15 4.48
N PRO A 36 -4.12 -7.18 5.35
CA PRO A 36 -4.02 -8.57 4.94
C PRO A 36 -5.09 -8.97 3.93
N ASN A 37 -4.93 -10.14 3.32
CA ASN A 37 -5.96 -10.68 2.43
C ASN A 37 -7.25 -10.92 3.21
N GLY A 38 -8.38 -10.54 2.60
CA GLY A 38 -9.70 -10.62 3.26
C GLY A 38 -10.01 -9.48 4.25
N ALA A 39 -9.12 -8.49 4.44
CA ALA A 39 -9.34 -7.37 5.35
C ALA A 39 -10.46 -6.39 4.93
N GLY A 40 -10.95 -6.46 3.68
CA GLY A 40 -12.00 -5.57 3.15
C GLY A 40 -11.50 -4.56 2.10
N LYS A 41 -10.22 -4.59 1.67
CA LYS A 41 -9.62 -3.64 0.71
C LYS A 41 -10.39 -3.56 -0.61
N SER A 42 -10.44 -4.66 -1.35
CA SER A 42 -11.12 -4.73 -2.67
C SER A 42 -12.62 -4.45 -2.55
N THR A 43 -13.26 -4.87 -1.46
CA THR A 43 -14.68 -4.56 -1.21
C THR A 43 -14.88 -3.04 -1.05
N THR A 44 -14.02 -2.37 -0.29
CA THR A 44 -14.05 -0.91 -0.13
C THR A 44 -13.86 -0.20 -1.47
N MET A 45 -12.87 -0.61 -2.25
CA MET A 45 -12.62 -0.02 -3.58
C MET A 45 -13.79 -0.23 -4.54
N LYS A 46 -14.40 -1.42 -4.55
CA LYS A 46 -15.59 -1.72 -5.37
C LYS A 46 -16.79 -0.87 -5.00
N MET A 47 -16.98 -0.52 -3.72
CA MET A 47 -18.04 0.39 -3.30
C MET A 47 -17.77 1.83 -3.75
N ILE A 48 -16.55 2.33 -3.56
CA ILE A 48 -16.19 3.70 -3.97
C ILE A 48 -16.27 3.86 -5.49
N THR A 49 -15.91 2.83 -6.27
CA THR A 49 -16.00 2.85 -7.74
C THR A 49 -17.42 2.63 -8.27
N GLY A 50 -18.38 2.33 -7.39
CA GLY A 50 -19.74 1.99 -7.79
C GLY A 50 -19.81 0.68 -8.57
N TYR A 51 -18.91 -0.26 -8.31
CA TYR A 51 -18.99 -1.63 -8.85
C TYR A 51 -20.01 -2.46 -8.06
N ILE A 52 -20.10 -2.23 -6.77
CA ILE A 52 -21.13 -2.75 -5.86
C ILE A 52 -21.69 -1.62 -5.01
N ASP A 53 -22.94 -1.76 -4.56
CA ASP A 53 -23.54 -0.81 -3.60
C ASP A 53 -23.16 -1.18 -2.17
N ALA A 54 -23.01 -0.14 -1.32
CA ALA A 54 -22.86 -0.29 0.11
C ALA A 54 -24.20 -0.66 0.75
N ASP A 55 -24.16 -1.38 1.87
CA ASP A 55 -25.33 -1.70 2.67
C ASP A 55 -25.61 -0.59 3.71
N GLY A 56 -24.62 0.26 4.00
CA GLY A 56 -24.73 1.41 4.88
C GLY A 56 -23.63 2.43 4.65
N GLY A 57 -23.87 3.65 5.13
CA GLY A 57 -22.93 4.75 4.94
C GLY A 57 -22.93 5.35 3.53
N THR A 58 -21.95 6.18 3.24
CA THR A 58 -21.86 6.89 1.96
C THR A 58 -20.40 7.02 1.51
N ALA A 59 -20.20 7.05 0.19
CA ALA A 59 -18.93 7.45 -0.42
C ALA A 59 -19.18 8.52 -1.49
N THR A 60 -18.26 9.48 -1.60
CA THR A 60 -18.28 10.49 -2.67
C THR A 60 -16.91 10.59 -3.33
N VAL A 61 -16.89 10.86 -4.63
CA VAL A 61 -15.69 11.18 -5.39
C VAL A 61 -15.90 12.51 -6.11
N CYS A 62 -15.00 13.47 -5.89
CA CYS A 62 -15.13 14.86 -6.36
C CYS A 62 -16.50 15.44 -5.98
N ASP A 63 -16.93 15.21 -4.73
CA ASP A 63 -18.21 15.62 -4.15
C ASP A 63 -19.46 15.01 -4.82
N ILE A 64 -19.27 14.02 -5.71
CA ILE A 64 -20.34 13.28 -6.39
C ILE A 64 -20.58 11.96 -5.65
N PRO A 65 -21.83 11.65 -5.24
CA PRO A 65 -22.15 10.39 -4.58
C PRO A 65 -21.81 9.18 -5.45
N CYS A 66 -21.14 8.20 -4.84
CA CYS A 66 -20.81 6.91 -5.46
C CYS A 66 -21.99 5.95 -5.37
N GLY A 67 -22.05 5.00 -6.31
CA GLY A 67 -23.05 3.94 -6.36
C GLY A 67 -23.11 3.32 -7.75
N THR A 68 -23.80 2.18 -7.88
CA THR A 68 -23.87 1.42 -9.14
C THR A 68 -24.52 2.23 -10.27
N ALA A 69 -25.47 3.11 -9.96
CA ALA A 69 -26.15 3.98 -10.91
C ALA A 69 -25.42 5.32 -11.19
N SER A 70 -24.35 5.66 -10.45
CA SER A 70 -23.71 6.99 -10.53
C SER A 70 -22.73 7.06 -11.71
N ILE A 71 -23.20 7.32 -12.91
CA ILE A 71 -22.36 7.53 -14.11
C ILE A 71 -21.43 8.75 -13.93
N ALA A 72 -21.92 9.80 -13.27
CA ALA A 72 -21.15 11.02 -13.03
C ALA A 72 -19.89 10.75 -12.17
N ALA A 73 -20.02 9.97 -11.09
CA ALA A 73 -18.89 9.57 -10.28
C ALA A 73 -17.93 8.66 -11.06
N LYS A 74 -18.44 7.69 -11.83
CA LYS A 74 -17.62 6.78 -12.65
C LYS A 74 -16.78 7.52 -13.68
N LYS A 75 -17.27 8.62 -14.26
CA LYS A 75 -16.51 9.48 -15.18
C LYS A 75 -15.31 10.19 -14.52
N LYS A 76 -15.32 10.34 -13.19
CA LYS A 76 -14.21 10.93 -12.41
C LYS A 76 -13.18 9.89 -11.95
N ILE A 77 -13.50 8.60 -12.07
CA ILE A 77 -12.70 7.52 -11.51
C ILE A 77 -12.10 6.67 -12.63
N GLY A 78 -10.78 6.47 -12.59
CA GLY A 78 -10.11 5.39 -13.28
C GLY A 78 -9.94 4.21 -12.31
N TYR A 79 -10.44 3.05 -12.65
CA TYR A 79 -10.38 1.87 -11.80
C TYR A 79 -9.59 0.74 -12.45
N LEU A 80 -8.57 0.26 -11.75
CA LEU A 80 -7.85 -0.96 -12.08
C LEU A 80 -8.18 -2.03 -11.05
N PRO A 81 -8.99 -3.04 -11.38
CA PRO A 81 -9.30 -4.15 -10.48
C PRO A 81 -8.13 -5.14 -10.40
N GLU A 82 -8.01 -5.86 -9.28
CA GLU A 82 -6.98 -6.88 -9.07
C GLU A 82 -6.96 -7.94 -10.18
N ALA A 83 -8.12 -8.45 -10.57
CA ALA A 83 -8.24 -9.49 -11.60
C ALA A 83 -7.97 -8.99 -13.04
N ASN A 84 -8.06 -7.67 -13.27
CA ASN A 84 -7.82 -7.01 -14.55
C ASN A 84 -8.40 -7.76 -15.77
N PRO A 85 -9.75 -7.82 -15.94
CA PRO A 85 -10.41 -8.61 -16.98
C PRO A 85 -10.23 -7.98 -18.36
N LEU A 86 -9.28 -8.45 -19.14
CA LEU A 86 -8.96 -7.98 -20.48
C LEU A 86 -9.49 -8.93 -21.56
N TYR A 87 -9.82 -8.40 -22.73
CA TYR A 87 -10.19 -9.20 -23.90
C TYR A 87 -8.92 -9.72 -24.61
N GLY A 88 -8.52 -10.96 -24.28
CA GLY A 88 -7.25 -11.55 -24.70
C GLY A 88 -7.03 -11.60 -26.21
N ASP A 89 -8.08 -11.74 -27.01
CA ASP A 89 -8.01 -11.85 -28.48
C ASP A 89 -7.89 -10.51 -29.20
N MET A 90 -8.17 -9.40 -28.50
CA MET A 90 -7.99 -8.05 -29.05
C MET A 90 -6.52 -7.63 -29.06
N TYR A 91 -6.13 -6.82 -30.02
CA TYR A 91 -4.88 -6.07 -30.00
C TYR A 91 -4.95 -4.98 -28.92
N VAL A 92 -3.80 -4.60 -28.36
CA VAL A 92 -3.73 -3.52 -27.32
C VAL A 92 -4.42 -2.25 -27.77
N ARG A 93 -4.10 -1.76 -29.00
CA ARG A 93 -4.70 -0.54 -29.55
C ARG A 93 -6.21 -0.69 -29.80
N GLU A 94 -6.64 -1.85 -30.24
CA GLU A 94 -8.06 -2.15 -30.47
C GLU A 94 -8.84 -2.11 -29.17
N TYR A 95 -8.35 -2.77 -28.12
CA TYR A 95 -8.96 -2.76 -26.79
C TYR A 95 -9.04 -1.36 -26.17
N LEU A 96 -7.96 -0.57 -26.24
CA LEU A 96 -7.94 0.80 -25.76
C LEU A 96 -8.85 1.71 -26.60
N GLY A 97 -8.92 1.51 -27.92
CA GLY A 97 -9.84 2.21 -28.81
C GLY A 97 -11.31 1.91 -28.47
N PHE A 98 -11.64 0.64 -28.24
CA PHE A 98 -12.96 0.22 -27.76
C PHE A 98 -13.32 0.84 -26.42
N THR A 99 -12.38 0.83 -25.47
CA THR A 99 -12.59 1.46 -24.17
C THR A 99 -12.80 2.98 -24.28
N ALA A 100 -12.00 3.66 -25.12
CA ALA A 100 -12.13 5.08 -25.38
C ALA A 100 -13.51 5.45 -26.01
N GLU A 101 -14.00 4.60 -26.90
CA GLU A 101 -15.32 4.77 -27.52
C GLU A 101 -16.45 4.60 -26.49
N THR A 102 -16.39 3.56 -25.69
CA THR A 102 -17.35 3.30 -24.59
C THR A 102 -17.41 4.46 -23.59
N GLN A 103 -16.25 5.06 -23.30
CA GLN A 103 -16.14 6.24 -22.43
C GLN A 103 -16.41 7.58 -23.14
N GLN A 104 -16.77 7.55 -24.43
CA GLN A 104 -17.04 8.76 -25.25
C GLN A 104 -15.86 9.75 -25.26
N VAL A 105 -14.64 9.26 -25.31
CA VAL A 105 -13.42 10.08 -25.29
C VAL A 105 -13.28 10.83 -26.62
N PRO A 106 -13.15 12.17 -26.61
CA PRO A 106 -12.89 12.92 -27.83
C PRO A 106 -11.47 12.60 -28.36
N ASN A 107 -11.27 12.67 -29.69
CA ASN A 107 -9.98 12.40 -30.33
C ASN A 107 -9.35 11.07 -29.89
N LYS A 108 -10.18 10.01 -29.84
CA LYS A 108 -9.83 8.70 -29.29
C LYS A 108 -8.48 8.15 -29.79
N ALA A 109 -8.15 8.33 -31.09
CA ALA A 109 -6.90 7.82 -31.66
C ALA A 109 -5.66 8.47 -31.02
N ALA A 110 -5.66 9.78 -30.87
CA ALA A 110 -4.57 10.50 -30.21
C ALA A 110 -4.47 10.13 -28.72
N ARG A 111 -5.62 10.00 -28.04
CA ARG A 111 -5.66 9.63 -26.63
C ARG A 111 -5.17 8.20 -26.38
N VAL A 112 -5.44 7.26 -27.27
CA VAL A 112 -4.92 5.89 -27.21
C VAL A 112 -3.39 5.89 -27.26
N GLU A 113 -2.78 6.60 -28.22
CA GLU A 113 -1.31 6.66 -28.30
C GLU A 113 -0.69 7.37 -27.08
N GLU A 114 -1.34 8.42 -26.58
CA GLU A 114 -0.89 9.13 -25.38
C GLU A 114 -0.87 8.19 -24.14
N VAL A 115 -1.93 7.42 -23.88
CA VAL A 115 -1.95 6.51 -22.72
C VAL A 115 -1.01 5.33 -22.91
N ILE A 116 -0.82 4.84 -24.14
CA ILE A 116 0.18 3.80 -24.46
C ILE A 116 1.58 4.29 -24.08
N ALA A 117 1.94 5.49 -24.46
CA ALA A 117 3.23 6.10 -24.10
C ALA A 117 3.36 6.31 -22.60
N LEU A 118 2.30 6.84 -21.95
CA LEU A 118 2.28 7.18 -20.52
C LEU A 118 2.54 5.98 -19.62
N VAL A 119 2.01 4.80 -19.96
CA VAL A 119 2.20 3.58 -19.17
C VAL A 119 3.33 2.68 -19.67
N GLY A 120 4.11 3.11 -20.69
CA GLY A 120 5.23 2.36 -21.24
C GLY A 120 4.82 1.11 -22.03
N LEU A 121 3.69 1.16 -22.76
CA LEU A 121 3.19 0.07 -23.61
C LEU A 121 3.71 0.11 -25.06
N THR A 122 4.40 1.16 -25.46
CA THR A 122 4.84 1.39 -26.84
C THR A 122 5.48 0.16 -27.50
N PRO A 123 6.42 -0.58 -26.85
CA PRO A 123 7.07 -1.73 -27.49
C PRO A 123 6.11 -2.88 -27.81
N GLU A 124 5.05 -3.05 -27.01
CA GLU A 124 4.14 -4.19 -27.05
C GLU A 124 2.73 -3.84 -27.63
N SER A 125 2.53 -2.57 -27.98
CA SER A 125 1.20 -2.03 -28.38
C SER A 125 0.61 -2.64 -29.65
N HIS A 126 1.41 -3.34 -30.46
CA HIS A 126 1.01 -4.01 -31.69
C HIS A 126 0.61 -5.46 -31.48
N LYS A 127 0.80 -6.03 -30.29
CA LYS A 127 0.49 -7.42 -29.96
C LYS A 127 -0.96 -7.61 -29.50
N LYS A 128 -1.42 -8.85 -29.58
CA LYS A 128 -2.66 -9.27 -28.92
C LYS A 128 -2.42 -9.38 -27.41
N ILE A 129 -3.45 -9.05 -26.62
CA ILE A 129 -3.36 -8.99 -25.16
C ILE A 129 -2.97 -10.34 -24.54
N HIS A 130 -3.43 -11.47 -25.08
CA HIS A 130 -3.04 -12.79 -24.56
C HIS A 130 -1.55 -13.09 -24.69
N GLN A 131 -0.85 -12.46 -25.67
CA GLN A 131 0.59 -12.63 -25.92
C GLN A 131 1.48 -11.84 -24.94
N LEU A 132 0.88 -10.95 -24.15
CA LEU A 132 1.60 -10.08 -23.22
C LEU A 132 1.96 -10.81 -21.93
N SER A 133 3.10 -10.42 -21.33
CA SER A 133 3.42 -10.79 -19.95
C SER A 133 2.39 -10.22 -18.96
N LYS A 134 2.36 -10.73 -17.74
CA LYS A 134 1.46 -10.23 -16.70
C LYS A 134 1.65 -8.73 -16.45
N GLY A 135 2.90 -8.24 -16.41
CA GLY A 135 3.21 -6.83 -16.23
C GLY A 135 2.68 -5.95 -17.35
N TYR A 136 2.83 -6.38 -18.61
CA TYR A 136 2.25 -5.66 -19.73
C TYR A 136 0.72 -5.70 -19.74
N LYS A 137 0.09 -6.81 -19.32
CA LYS A 137 -1.37 -6.85 -19.11
C LYS A 137 -1.84 -5.87 -18.05
N GLN A 138 -1.06 -5.72 -16.96
CA GLN A 138 -1.35 -4.75 -15.92
C GLN A 138 -1.26 -3.31 -16.45
N ARG A 139 -0.27 -3.00 -17.28
CA ARG A 139 -0.16 -1.70 -17.97
C ARG A 139 -1.33 -1.44 -18.94
N VAL A 140 -1.84 -2.47 -19.63
CA VAL A 140 -3.05 -2.33 -20.47
C VAL A 140 -4.26 -1.96 -19.62
N GLY A 141 -4.46 -2.61 -18.47
CA GLY A 141 -5.54 -2.25 -17.54
C GLY A 141 -5.39 -0.83 -16.97
N LEU A 142 -4.16 -0.43 -16.65
CA LEU A 142 -3.88 0.94 -16.18
C LEU A 142 -4.14 1.97 -17.30
N ALA A 143 -3.73 1.68 -18.55
CA ALA A 143 -4.05 2.53 -19.71
C ALA A 143 -5.56 2.68 -19.90
N ALA A 144 -6.31 1.58 -19.81
CA ALA A 144 -7.77 1.58 -19.88
C ALA A 144 -8.41 2.43 -18.77
N ALA A 145 -7.89 2.32 -17.53
CA ALA A 145 -8.33 3.14 -16.41
C ALA A 145 -8.05 4.64 -16.62
N LEU A 146 -7.03 4.98 -17.40
CA LEU A 146 -6.61 6.37 -17.70
C LEU A 146 -7.25 6.96 -18.96
N ILE A 147 -7.91 6.16 -19.79
CA ILE A 147 -8.30 6.54 -21.15
C ILE A 147 -9.18 7.79 -21.20
N HIS A 148 -10.10 7.93 -20.26
CA HIS A 148 -11.04 9.06 -20.15
C HIS A 148 -10.51 10.23 -19.29
N ASN A 149 -9.22 10.23 -18.95
CA ASN A 149 -8.54 11.25 -18.15
C ASN A 149 -9.21 11.55 -16.80
N PRO A 150 -9.38 10.54 -15.92
CA PRO A 150 -10.03 10.70 -14.63
C PRO A 150 -9.24 11.63 -13.69
N GLU A 151 -9.94 12.21 -12.71
CA GLU A 151 -9.33 13.01 -11.64
C GLU A 151 -8.79 12.11 -10.50
N VAL A 152 -9.40 10.95 -10.31
CA VAL A 152 -9.10 9.99 -9.25
C VAL A 152 -8.76 8.63 -9.85
N LEU A 153 -7.68 8.02 -9.38
CA LEU A 153 -7.29 6.65 -9.71
C LEU A 153 -7.48 5.76 -8.49
N ILE A 154 -8.19 4.66 -8.68
CA ILE A 154 -8.36 3.60 -7.68
C ILE A 154 -7.74 2.34 -8.24
N LEU A 155 -6.67 1.86 -7.60
CA LEU A 155 -5.86 0.75 -8.08
C LEU A 155 -5.88 -0.37 -7.04
N ASP A 156 -6.49 -1.49 -7.40
CA ASP A 156 -6.62 -2.65 -6.51
C ASP A 156 -5.49 -3.64 -6.78
N GLU A 157 -4.52 -3.73 -5.84
CA GLU A 157 -3.32 -4.58 -5.91
C GLU A 157 -2.55 -4.44 -7.26
N PRO A 158 -2.15 -3.22 -7.67
CA PRO A 158 -1.63 -2.96 -9.03
C PRO A 158 -0.32 -3.69 -9.35
N THR A 159 0.38 -4.18 -8.35
CA THR A 159 1.67 -4.86 -8.46
C THR A 159 1.59 -6.37 -8.23
N SER A 160 0.38 -6.89 -7.97
CA SER A 160 0.17 -8.29 -7.61
C SER A 160 0.70 -9.27 -8.66
N GLY A 161 1.64 -10.13 -8.24
CA GLY A 161 2.22 -11.19 -9.08
C GLY A 161 3.09 -10.69 -10.23
N LEU A 162 3.65 -9.50 -10.11
CA LEU A 162 4.70 -8.97 -10.95
C LEU A 162 6.08 -9.35 -10.40
N ASP A 163 7.07 -9.43 -11.28
CA ASP A 163 8.46 -9.57 -10.86
C ASP A 163 9.03 -8.25 -10.29
N PRO A 164 10.15 -8.28 -9.53
CA PRO A 164 10.69 -7.09 -8.88
C PRO A 164 10.96 -5.91 -9.82
N ASN A 165 11.41 -6.15 -11.05
CA ASN A 165 11.70 -5.09 -12.01
C ASN A 165 10.39 -4.44 -12.50
N GLN A 166 9.38 -5.25 -12.81
CA GLN A 166 8.06 -4.77 -13.22
C GLN A 166 7.38 -3.97 -12.10
N ILE A 167 7.56 -4.36 -10.83
CA ILE A 167 7.06 -3.61 -9.68
C ILE A 167 7.65 -2.20 -9.64
N VAL A 168 8.97 -2.08 -9.83
CA VAL A 168 9.63 -0.76 -9.86
C VAL A 168 9.08 0.11 -10.99
N GLU A 169 8.93 -0.45 -12.18
CA GLU A 169 8.41 0.27 -13.34
C GLU A 169 6.95 0.75 -13.14
N ILE A 170 6.08 -0.11 -12.61
CA ILE A 170 4.68 0.29 -12.31
C ILE A 170 4.62 1.36 -11.22
N ARG A 171 5.47 1.27 -10.19
CA ARG A 171 5.58 2.32 -9.16
C ARG A 171 5.94 3.67 -9.74
N GLU A 172 6.92 3.73 -10.64
CA GLU A 172 7.30 4.99 -11.30
C GLU A 172 6.14 5.56 -12.13
N VAL A 173 5.39 4.72 -12.83
CA VAL A 173 4.18 5.15 -13.54
C VAL A 173 3.15 5.74 -12.56
N ILE A 174 2.84 5.04 -11.45
CA ILE A 174 1.87 5.49 -10.43
C ILE A 174 2.34 6.82 -9.81
N LYS A 175 3.63 6.93 -9.47
CA LYS A 175 4.22 8.14 -8.89
C LYS A 175 4.11 9.35 -9.84
N ASN A 176 4.36 9.14 -11.12
CA ASN A 176 4.21 10.20 -12.13
C ASN A 176 2.75 10.63 -12.30
N LEU A 177 1.80 9.67 -12.29
CA LEU A 177 0.36 9.95 -12.35
C LEU A 177 -0.12 10.75 -11.13
N GLY A 178 0.44 10.45 -9.95
CA GLY A 178 0.09 11.14 -8.70
C GLY A 178 0.48 12.62 -8.64
N LYS A 179 1.31 13.12 -9.57
CA LYS A 179 1.63 14.56 -9.67
C LYS A 179 0.40 15.40 -10.06
N ASP A 180 -0.49 14.81 -10.86
CA ASP A 180 -1.66 15.51 -11.42
C ASP A 180 -2.99 14.92 -10.95
N LYS A 181 -2.97 13.72 -10.41
CA LYS A 181 -4.16 12.95 -10.04
C LYS A 181 -4.13 12.54 -8.57
N THR A 182 -5.30 12.33 -8.00
CA THR A 182 -5.43 11.69 -6.69
C THR A 182 -5.39 10.18 -6.87
N VAL A 183 -4.59 9.48 -6.07
CA VAL A 183 -4.43 8.03 -6.18
C VAL A 183 -4.75 7.35 -4.85
N LEU A 184 -5.65 6.39 -4.88
CA LEU A 184 -5.89 5.44 -3.79
C LEU A 184 -5.53 4.05 -4.31
N PHE A 185 -4.51 3.41 -3.73
CA PHE A 185 -4.16 2.05 -4.15
C PHE A 185 -4.11 1.08 -2.97
N SER A 186 -4.59 -0.14 -3.21
CA SER A 186 -4.48 -1.20 -2.22
C SER A 186 -3.19 -1.98 -2.37
N SER A 187 -2.66 -2.43 -1.25
CA SER A 187 -1.60 -3.44 -1.20
C SER A 187 -1.67 -4.23 0.11
N HIS A 188 -1.15 -5.44 0.11
CA HIS A 188 -0.85 -6.20 1.31
C HIS A 188 0.64 -6.16 1.64
N ILE A 189 1.45 -5.47 0.83
CA ILE A 189 2.90 -5.35 0.94
C ILE A 189 3.26 -3.93 1.40
N LEU A 190 3.76 -3.83 2.61
CA LEU A 190 4.09 -2.55 3.23
C LEU A 190 5.17 -1.78 2.45
N GLN A 191 6.17 -2.48 1.93
CA GLN A 191 7.27 -1.88 1.16
C GLN A 191 6.79 -1.15 -0.10
N GLU A 192 5.67 -1.57 -0.69
CA GLU A 192 5.06 -0.89 -1.83
C GLU A 192 4.46 0.45 -1.42
N VAL A 193 3.74 0.44 -0.29
CA VAL A 193 3.09 1.64 0.26
C VAL A 193 4.14 2.67 0.67
N THR A 194 5.20 2.25 1.35
CA THR A 194 6.26 3.16 1.80
C THR A 194 7.06 3.78 0.66
N ALA A 195 7.16 3.09 -0.48
CA ALA A 195 7.86 3.60 -1.65
C ALA A 195 7.06 4.65 -2.45
N LEU A 196 5.73 4.67 -2.31
CA LEU A 196 4.84 5.50 -3.12
C LEU A 196 4.11 6.59 -2.34
N CYS A 197 3.82 6.37 -1.06
CA CYS A 197 2.92 7.20 -0.29
C CYS A 197 3.60 7.89 0.88
N GLU A 198 3.06 9.03 1.27
CA GLU A 198 3.36 9.67 2.54
C GLU A 198 2.37 9.29 3.64
N ARG A 199 1.17 8.80 3.27
CA ARG A 199 0.08 8.42 4.17
C ARG A 199 -0.46 7.04 3.83
N VAL A 200 -0.80 6.29 4.87
CA VAL A 200 -1.37 4.96 4.79
C VAL A 200 -2.63 4.85 5.66
N ILE A 201 -3.63 4.20 5.11
CA ILE A 201 -4.82 3.74 5.83
C ILE A 201 -4.68 2.23 6.00
N ILE A 202 -4.66 1.74 7.23
CA ILE A 202 -4.55 0.31 7.52
C ILE A 202 -5.92 -0.23 7.89
N ILE A 203 -6.35 -1.26 7.16
CA ILE A 203 -7.61 -1.97 7.41
C ILE A 203 -7.34 -3.40 7.87
N ASN A 204 -8.06 -3.84 8.90
CA ASN A 204 -8.04 -5.22 9.39
C ASN A 204 -9.45 -5.68 9.77
N LYS A 205 -9.86 -6.85 9.30
CA LYS A 205 -11.17 -7.45 9.61
C LYS A 205 -12.33 -6.46 9.41
N GLY A 206 -12.29 -5.70 8.32
CA GLY A 206 -13.30 -4.71 7.95
C GLY A 206 -13.24 -3.37 8.68
N ASN A 207 -12.29 -3.14 9.60
CA ASN A 207 -12.17 -1.92 10.39
C ASN A 207 -10.89 -1.17 10.05
N ILE A 208 -10.93 0.17 10.02
CA ILE A 208 -9.70 0.98 9.94
C ILE A 208 -9.04 0.94 11.31
N VAL A 209 -7.79 0.47 11.36
CA VAL A 209 -6.98 0.37 12.57
C VAL A 209 -5.92 1.47 12.67
N ALA A 210 -5.59 2.11 11.56
CA ALA A 210 -4.75 3.31 11.51
C ALA A 210 -5.04 4.13 10.24
N ASP A 211 -4.91 5.46 10.34
CA ASP A 211 -4.97 6.42 9.23
C ASP A 211 -3.99 7.54 9.53
N GLU A 212 -2.74 7.42 9.05
CA GLU A 212 -1.65 8.27 9.50
C GLU A 212 -0.58 8.45 8.41
N LYS A 213 0.24 9.50 8.57
CA LYS A 213 1.48 9.64 7.81
C LYS A 213 2.47 8.54 8.20
N ILE A 214 3.17 7.99 7.21
CA ILE A 214 4.18 6.94 7.43
C ILE A 214 5.26 7.39 8.41
N SER A 215 5.67 8.66 8.35
CA SER A 215 6.62 9.25 9.29
C SER A 215 6.13 9.26 10.74
N GLN A 216 4.81 9.42 10.96
CA GLN A 216 4.19 9.38 12.29
C GLN A 216 4.08 7.95 12.83
N LEU A 217 3.78 6.98 11.95
CA LEU A 217 3.78 5.56 12.32
C LEU A 217 5.18 5.12 12.77
N LEU A 218 6.23 5.52 12.06
CA LEU A 218 7.62 5.27 12.43
C LEU A 218 8.00 5.98 13.74
N GLY A 219 7.49 7.21 13.97
CA GLY A 219 7.81 7.99 15.18
C GLY A 219 7.13 7.49 16.46
N LYS A 220 6.02 6.75 16.37
CA LYS A 220 5.24 6.31 17.54
C LYS A 220 5.85 5.16 18.34
N LYS A 221 6.80 4.39 17.76
CA LYS A 221 7.47 3.28 18.44
C LYS A 221 8.93 3.14 18.00
N HIS A 222 9.75 4.14 18.31
CA HIS A 222 11.20 3.93 18.31
C HIS A 222 11.61 3.20 19.58
N PHE A 223 11.42 1.90 19.64
CA PHE A 223 12.25 1.08 20.50
C PHE A 223 13.47 0.68 19.67
N SER A 224 14.63 1.11 20.07
CA SER A 224 15.85 0.56 19.54
C SER A 224 16.12 -0.77 20.22
N GLU A 225 16.22 -1.83 19.45
CA GLU A 225 16.68 -3.13 19.94
C GLU A 225 18.20 -3.19 19.75
N LEU A 226 18.92 -3.37 20.85
CA LEU A 226 20.36 -3.56 20.83
C LEU A 226 20.65 -5.04 21.01
N ARG A 227 21.31 -5.65 20.03
CA ARG A 227 21.82 -7.01 20.10
C ARG A 227 23.27 -6.96 20.54
N LEU A 228 23.52 -7.49 21.74
CA LEU A 228 24.86 -7.59 22.32
C LEU A 228 25.31 -9.05 22.30
N GLU A 229 26.43 -9.31 21.66
CA GLU A 229 27.09 -10.61 21.66
C GLU A 229 28.38 -10.50 22.45
N LEU A 230 28.54 -11.39 23.43
CA LEU A 230 29.67 -11.45 24.36
C LEU A 230 30.53 -12.66 24.09
N LYS A 231 31.81 -12.56 24.39
CA LYS A 231 32.74 -13.71 24.30
C LYS A 231 32.50 -14.68 25.43
N GLU A 232 32.19 -14.17 26.62
CA GLU A 232 31.93 -14.94 27.84
C GLU A 232 30.45 -15.23 28.01
N GLU A 233 30.10 -16.36 28.62
CA GLU A 233 28.76 -16.62 29.10
C GLU A 233 28.54 -15.87 30.42
N VAL A 234 27.44 -15.08 30.48
CA VAL A 234 27.10 -14.28 31.65
C VAL A 234 25.67 -14.53 32.11
N ASP A 235 25.42 -14.26 33.39
CA ASP A 235 24.08 -14.29 33.97
C ASP A 235 23.36 -12.95 33.74
N GLU A 236 22.02 -13.00 33.80
CA GLU A 236 21.14 -11.82 33.65
C GLU A 236 21.44 -10.73 34.68
N SER A 237 21.90 -11.11 35.87
CA SER A 237 22.33 -10.21 36.95
C SER A 237 23.45 -9.25 36.55
N VAL A 238 24.18 -9.52 35.48
CA VAL A 238 25.19 -8.62 34.93
C VAL A 238 24.54 -7.33 34.48
N PHE A 239 23.31 -7.37 34.01
CA PHE A 239 22.54 -6.27 33.43
C PHE A 239 21.46 -5.73 34.39
N ASP A 240 21.63 -5.95 35.69
CA ASP A 240 20.73 -5.40 36.72
C ASP A 240 20.56 -3.89 36.56
N GLY A 241 19.29 -3.44 36.61
CA GLY A 241 18.92 -2.04 36.41
C GLY A 241 18.77 -1.62 34.95
N ILE A 242 18.83 -2.56 33.98
CA ILE A 242 18.38 -2.37 32.61
C ILE A 242 17.02 -3.06 32.45
N GLN A 243 16.02 -2.31 31.98
CA GLN A 243 14.70 -2.86 31.72
C GLN A 243 14.64 -3.50 30.33
N ASN A 244 13.71 -4.45 30.13
CA ASN A 244 13.45 -5.10 28.84
C ASN A 244 14.68 -5.84 28.27
N VAL A 245 15.32 -6.66 29.10
CA VAL A 245 16.43 -7.55 28.74
C VAL A 245 15.88 -8.93 28.39
N LYS A 246 16.39 -9.54 27.31
CA LYS A 246 16.04 -10.92 26.93
C LYS A 246 17.30 -11.68 26.54
N LYS A 247 17.57 -12.81 27.20
CA LYS A 247 18.61 -13.76 26.80
C LYS A 247 18.14 -14.54 25.57
N VAL A 248 18.92 -14.52 24.48
CA VAL A 248 18.65 -15.26 23.23
C VAL A 248 19.35 -16.61 23.26
N ASN A 249 20.63 -16.63 23.68
CA ASN A 249 21.44 -17.81 23.87
C ASN A 249 22.51 -17.51 24.95
N ALA A 250 23.48 -18.45 25.15
CA ALA A 250 24.54 -18.32 26.13
C ALA A 250 25.36 -17.01 26.02
N HIS A 251 25.53 -16.50 24.82
CA HIS A 251 26.41 -15.36 24.51
C HIS A 251 25.67 -14.13 23.99
N THR A 252 24.38 -14.23 23.66
CA THR A 252 23.65 -13.18 22.98
C THR A 252 22.45 -12.67 23.79
N TRP A 253 22.40 -11.35 23.91
CA TRP A 253 21.38 -10.61 24.65
C TRP A 253 20.70 -9.59 23.78
N LEU A 254 19.39 -9.39 23.96
CA LEU A 254 18.59 -8.36 23.34
C LEU A 254 18.09 -7.38 24.39
N PHE A 255 18.23 -6.11 24.11
CA PHE A 255 17.80 -5.01 24.97
C PHE A 255 16.88 -4.08 24.18
N ARG A 256 15.79 -3.63 24.81
CA ARG A 256 14.89 -2.64 24.23
C ARG A 256 14.92 -1.36 25.03
N ALA A 257 15.15 -0.23 24.37
CA ALA A 257 15.11 1.10 24.99
C ALA A 257 14.62 2.17 24.02
N ASP A 258 14.06 3.24 24.58
CA ASP A 258 13.63 4.41 23.82
C ASP A 258 14.83 5.23 23.28
N ASP A 259 15.97 5.15 23.96
CA ASP A 259 17.21 5.84 23.61
C ASP A 259 18.36 4.82 23.46
N ALA A 260 18.63 4.44 22.20
CA ALA A 260 19.68 3.47 21.87
C ALA A 260 21.07 3.94 22.26
N ASP A 261 21.38 5.23 22.10
CA ASP A 261 22.71 5.74 22.35
C ASP A 261 23.03 5.79 23.84
N LYS A 262 22.03 6.15 24.65
CA LYS A 262 22.14 6.10 26.10
C LYS A 262 22.30 4.65 26.61
N LEU A 263 21.50 3.73 26.05
CA LEU A 263 21.61 2.30 26.41
C LEU A 263 22.95 1.71 25.94
N LYS A 264 23.43 2.05 24.75
CA LYS A 264 24.74 1.63 24.25
C LYS A 264 25.88 2.03 25.19
N ARG A 265 25.91 3.31 25.62
CA ARG A 265 26.92 3.81 26.56
C ARG A 265 26.88 3.02 27.86
N ARG A 266 25.68 2.78 28.39
CA ARG A 266 25.51 2.02 29.64
C ARG A 266 25.97 0.57 29.52
N LEU A 267 25.69 -0.11 28.39
CA LEU A 267 26.14 -1.47 28.14
C LEU A 267 27.67 -1.54 28.03
N LEU A 268 28.30 -0.56 27.35
CA LEU A 268 29.77 -0.46 27.26
C LEU A 268 30.39 -0.22 28.65
N GLU A 269 29.82 0.61 29.51
CA GLU A 269 30.29 0.83 30.88
C GLU A 269 30.20 -0.46 31.72
N ILE A 270 29.07 -1.18 31.66
CA ILE A 270 28.87 -2.41 32.41
C ILE A 270 29.87 -3.48 31.96
N THR A 271 30.03 -3.69 30.67
CA THR A 271 30.95 -4.71 30.15
C THR A 271 32.40 -4.36 30.45
N PHE A 272 32.78 -3.09 30.36
CA PHE A 272 34.11 -2.63 30.72
C PHE A 272 34.41 -2.83 32.21
N ASN A 273 33.52 -2.40 33.10
CA ASN A 273 33.70 -2.51 34.54
C ASN A 273 33.74 -3.98 35.05
N LYS A 274 33.07 -4.88 34.35
CA LYS A 274 33.04 -6.32 34.69
C LYS A 274 34.05 -7.14 33.89
N ASN A 275 34.90 -6.50 33.08
CA ASN A 275 35.96 -7.15 32.29
C ASN A 275 35.40 -8.20 31.31
N ILE A 276 34.25 -7.91 30.68
CA ILE A 276 33.53 -8.77 29.75
C ILE A 276 33.85 -8.29 28.31
N ASN A 277 34.24 -9.23 27.43
CA ASN A 277 34.59 -8.90 26.05
C ASN A 277 33.38 -8.90 25.13
N ILE A 278 33.16 -7.78 24.43
CA ILE A 278 32.11 -7.64 23.42
C ILE A 278 32.64 -8.20 22.10
N VAL A 279 31.89 -9.13 21.50
CA VAL A 279 32.12 -9.66 20.15
C VAL A 279 31.44 -8.75 19.13
N SER A 280 30.17 -8.43 19.38
CA SER A 280 29.40 -7.48 18.54
C SER A 280 28.37 -6.71 19.36
N LEU A 281 28.15 -5.45 18.98
CA LEU A 281 27.06 -4.61 19.50
C LEU A 281 26.37 -3.95 18.30
N GLN A 282 25.23 -4.53 17.93
CA GLN A 282 24.45 -4.08 16.78
C GLN A 282 23.18 -3.37 17.27
N SER A 283 22.91 -2.23 16.66
CA SER A 283 21.63 -1.53 16.84
C SER A 283 20.72 -1.92 15.69
N GLU A 284 19.73 -2.73 15.98
CA GLU A 284 18.60 -2.90 15.06
C GLU A 284 17.56 -1.87 15.46
N VAL A 285 17.26 -0.97 14.56
CA VAL A 285 16.11 -0.07 14.74
C VAL A 285 14.87 -0.94 14.59
N THR A 286 14.41 -1.52 15.71
CA THR A 286 13.15 -2.23 15.77
C THR A 286 12.04 -1.21 15.99
N GLY A 287 11.62 -0.69 14.95
CA GLY A 287 10.42 0.07 14.64
C GLY A 287 10.21 -0.14 13.18
N ASN A 288 10.47 -1.38 12.71
CA ASN A 288 10.19 -1.71 11.32
C ASN A 288 8.68 -1.58 11.14
N LEU A 289 8.27 -0.77 10.16
CA LEU A 289 6.85 -0.63 9.79
C LEU A 289 6.14 -1.99 9.68
N GLU A 290 6.87 -3.07 9.37
CA GLU A 290 6.35 -4.44 9.35
C GLU A 290 5.92 -4.94 10.73
N GLU A 291 6.66 -4.61 11.81
CA GLU A 291 6.27 -4.98 13.18
C GLU A 291 5.07 -4.18 13.66
N ILE A 292 5.05 -2.87 13.34
CA ILE A 292 3.89 -2.01 13.62
C ILE A 292 2.67 -2.55 12.88
N PHE A 293 2.82 -2.86 11.59
CA PHE A 293 1.76 -3.44 10.78
C PHE A 293 1.26 -4.78 11.38
N ARG A 294 2.17 -5.69 11.72
CA ARG A 294 1.82 -6.96 12.39
C ARG A 294 1.07 -6.73 13.71
N SER A 295 1.52 -5.76 14.53
CA SER A 295 0.85 -5.46 15.81
C SER A 295 -0.56 -4.88 15.65
N LEU A 296 -0.84 -4.23 14.51
CA LEU A 296 -2.15 -3.66 14.19
C LEU A 296 -3.08 -4.66 13.49
N THR A 297 -2.51 -5.74 12.92
CA THR A 297 -3.27 -6.70 12.10
C THR A 297 -3.40 -8.08 12.72
N ASN A 298 -2.75 -8.36 13.83
CA ASN A 298 -3.00 -9.55 14.68
C ASN A 298 -4.11 -9.24 15.67
#